data_6b47f1b826cc2bbed2d50ec50b39e5cc
#
_entry.id   6b47f1b826cc2bbed2d50ec50b39e5cc
#
_cell.length_a   1.000
_cell.length_b   1.000
_cell.length_c   1.000
_cell.angle_alpha   90.00
_cell.angle_beta   90.00
_cell.angle_gamma   90.00
#
_symmetry.space_group_name_H-M   'P 1'
#
loop_
_entity.id
_entity.type
_entity.pdbx_description
1 polymer ?
#
loop_
_entity_poly.entity_id
_entity_poly.type
_entity_poly.pdbx_seq_one_letter_code
_entity_poly.pdbx_strand_id
1 'polypeptide(L)'
;PETQQDPITGYPDECMAGDPLCVTGSALYDYGFNNFVGFPNTRDAGIVVLDEPVTFPTDFASIAEPGALEPLSRRRGQLGSIFTISGYGVSDNWPPTQPILSFRVRLMAEAKLNNINNSWTDGFNIQISSAPGNNRGGICSGDSGGPILWHETDIIVGITSFGKREQCLGNGYAYRVDQQDLLDWILGIAATVDEDQLIQHVPIFE
;
A
#
# COMPACT_ATOMS: atom_id res chain seq x y z
N PRO A 1 -28.47 -1.45 -0.93
CA PRO A 1 -28.70 -1.07 0.45
C PRO A 1 -27.50 -0.22 0.88
N GLU A 2 -27.78 1.00 1.34
CA GLU A 2 -26.73 1.86 1.92
C GLU A 2 -26.33 1.18 3.23
N THR A 3 -25.12 0.66 3.31
CA THR A 3 -24.52 0.19 4.55
C THR A 3 -24.48 1.37 5.51
N GLN A 4 -25.06 1.21 6.69
CA GLN A 4 -25.02 2.22 7.72
C GLN A 4 -23.55 2.44 8.08
N GLN A 5 -23.06 3.65 7.88
CA GLN A 5 -21.68 4.01 8.16
C GLN A 5 -21.61 4.68 9.52
N ASP A 6 -20.59 4.34 10.31
CA ASP A 6 -20.23 5.10 11.50
C ASP A 6 -19.97 6.56 11.10
N PRO A 7 -20.71 7.52 11.67
CA PRO A 7 -20.59 8.94 11.31
C PRO A 7 -19.24 9.55 11.67
N ILE A 8 -18.44 8.89 12.53
CA ILE A 8 -17.11 9.35 12.98
C ILE A 8 -16.02 8.74 12.11
N THR A 9 -16.05 7.44 11.92
CA THR A 9 -15.02 6.71 11.17
C THR A 9 -15.37 6.57 9.68
N GLY A 10 -16.66 6.64 9.33
CA GLY A 10 -17.20 6.43 7.98
C GLY A 10 -17.05 4.99 7.49
N TYR A 11 -16.59 4.05 8.33
CA TYR A 11 -16.59 2.63 8.02
C TYR A 11 -17.94 2.01 8.34
N PRO A 12 -18.30 0.87 7.72
CA PRO A 12 -19.45 0.11 8.17
C PRO A 12 -19.31 -0.21 9.66
N ASP A 13 -20.37 0.03 10.43
CA ASP A 13 -20.37 -0.24 11.88
C ASP A 13 -20.17 -1.73 12.17
N GLU A 14 -20.73 -2.57 11.31
CA GLU A 14 -20.61 -4.03 11.41
C GLU A 14 -20.64 -4.66 10.01
N CYS A 15 -19.92 -5.75 9.85
CA CYS A 15 -20.10 -6.67 8.75
C CYS A 15 -21.48 -7.29 8.88
N MET A 16 -22.39 -6.93 7.99
CA MET A 16 -23.74 -7.52 8.01
C MET A 16 -23.66 -9.01 7.69
N ALA A 17 -24.17 -9.85 8.57
CA ALA A 17 -24.22 -11.28 8.33
C ALA A 17 -24.94 -11.57 7.01
N GLY A 18 -24.22 -12.21 6.06
CA GLY A 18 -24.74 -12.53 4.74
C GLY A 18 -24.47 -11.48 3.66
N ASP A 19 -23.74 -10.40 3.95
CA ASP A 19 -23.21 -9.50 2.91
C ASP A 19 -22.03 -10.18 2.21
N PRO A 20 -22.16 -10.53 0.90
CA PRO A 20 -21.09 -11.24 0.19
C PRO A 20 -19.82 -10.39 -0.01
N LEU A 21 -19.90 -9.09 0.27
CA LEU A 21 -18.76 -8.16 0.17
C LEU A 21 -18.07 -7.94 1.53
N CYS A 22 -18.57 -8.57 2.58
CA CYS A 22 -18.09 -8.38 3.94
C CYS A 22 -17.52 -9.69 4.48
N VAL A 23 -16.20 -9.78 4.53
CA VAL A 23 -15.48 -10.92 5.12
C VAL A 23 -14.73 -10.42 6.35
N THR A 24 -14.90 -11.12 7.47
CA THR A 24 -14.15 -10.83 8.70
C THR A 24 -12.75 -11.44 8.66
N GLY A 25 -11.84 -10.86 9.43
CA GLY A 25 -10.50 -11.41 9.63
C GLY A 25 -10.17 -11.48 11.12
N SER A 26 -9.93 -12.67 11.62
CA SER A 26 -9.70 -12.91 13.04
C SER A 26 -8.22 -12.98 13.42
N ALA A 27 -7.34 -13.34 12.50
CA ALA A 27 -5.91 -13.42 12.76
C ALA A 27 -5.17 -12.24 12.13
N LEU A 28 -4.54 -11.44 12.98
CA LEU A 28 -3.79 -10.26 12.63
C LEU A 28 -2.31 -10.47 12.98
N TYR A 29 -1.44 -10.20 12.03
CA TYR A 29 0.01 -10.32 12.19
C TYR A 29 0.68 -8.99 11.90
N ASP A 30 1.58 -8.58 12.77
CA ASP A 30 2.41 -7.38 12.64
C ASP A 30 3.85 -7.81 12.34
N TYR A 31 4.46 -7.27 11.30
CA TYR A 31 5.85 -7.52 10.94
C TYR A 31 6.85 -6.87 11.92
N GLY A 32 6.40 -5.95 12.75
CA GLY A 32 7.20 -5.33 13.79
C GLY A 32 7.28 -3.81 13.72
N PHE A 33 6.22 -3.15 13.28
CA PHE A 33 6.12 -1.70 13.33
C PHE A 33 6.20 -1.19 14.78
N ASN A 34 7.13 -0.28 15.04
CA ASN A 34 7.43 0.20 16.39
C ASN A 34 7.39 1.73 16.50
N ASN A 35 6.43 2.36 15.84
CA ASN A 35 6.28 3.82 15.85
C ASN A 35 7.54 4.56 15.38
N PHE A 36 8.16 4.08 14.29
CA PHE A 36 9.36 4.65 13.68
C PHE A 36 10.64 4.61 14.52
N VAL A 37 10.71 3.88 15.62
CA VAL A 37 11.93 3.74 16.43
C VAL A 37 13.08 3.14 15.59
N GLY A 38 12.78 2.22 14.67
CA GLY A 38 13.76 1.59 13.77
C GLY A 38 14.01 2.35 12.45
N PHE A 39 13.56 3.61 12.35
CA PHE A 39 13.66 4.38 11.11
C PHE A 39 15.09 4.43 10.53
N PRO A 40 15.29 4.26 9.22
CA PRO A 40 14.26 4.17 8.16
C PRO A 40 13.67 2.76 7.93
N ASN A 41 14.16 1.69 8.58
CA ASN A 41 13.51 0.39 8.54
C ASN A 41 12.30 0.39 9.48
N THR A 42 11.15 0.83 8.95
CA THR A 42 9.93 1.00 9.74
C THR A 42 9.24 -0.32 10.03
N ARG A 43 9.50 -1.37 9.25
CA ARG A 43 8.81 -2.68 9.31
C ARG A 43 7.28 -2.54 9.27
N ASP A 44 6.81 -1.52 8.55
CA ASP A 44 5.39 -1.14 8.49
C ASP A 44 4.64 -2.01 7.48
N ALA A 45 4.42 -3.24 7.88
CA ALA A 45 3.66 -4.24 7.16
C ALA A 45 2.83 -5.09 8.12
N GLY A 46 1.66 -5.51 7.67
CA GLY A 46 0.77 -6.38 8.42
C GLY A 46 0.04 -7.36 7.51
N ILE A 47 -0.40 -8.46 8.07
CA ILE A 47 -1.23 -9.46 7.40
C ILE A 47 -2.52 -9.64 8.18
N VAL A 48 -3.62 -9.67 7.45
CA VAL A 48 -4.93 -10.09 7.95
C VAL A 48 -5.28 -11.42 7.30
N VAL A 49 -5.50 -12.44 8.10
CA VAL A 49 -6.03 -13.71 7.63
C VAL A 49 -7.56 -13.65 7.75
N LEU A 50 -8.22 -13.82 6.63
CA LEU A 50 -9.67 -13.80 6.56
C LEU A 50 -10.26 -15.10 7.08
N ASP A 51 -11.42 -15.03 7.75
CA ASP A 51 -12.10 -16.19 8.32
C ASP A 51 -12.72 -17.09 7.24
N GLU A 52 -13.01 -16.51 6.08
CA GLU A 52 -13.53 -17.22 4.92
C GLU A 52 -12.81 -16.73 3.64
N PRO A 53 -12.65 -17.60 2.63
CA PRO A 53 -12.06 -17.18 1.36
C PRO A 53 -12.92 -16.13 0.65
N VAL A 54 -12.27 -15.13 0.06
CA VAL A 54 -12.93 -14.17 -0.82
C VAL A 54 -13.24 -14.85 -2.16
N THR A 55 -14.51 -14.86 -2.54
CA THR A 55 -14.98 -15.54 -3.76
C THR A 55 -15.00 -14.63 -4.99
N PHE A 56 -14.68 -13.38 -4.79
CA PHE A 56 -14.46 -12.37 -5.83
C PHE A 56 -13.23 -11.52 -5.40
N PRO A 57 -12.42 -10.99 -6.24
CA PRO A 57 -12.33 -11.15 -7.70
C PRO A 57 -11.75 -12.50 -8.09
N THR A 58 -11.71 -12.78 -9.39
CA THR A 58 -11.08 -13.99 -9.94
C THR A 58 -9.57 -13.85 -10.04
N ASP A 59 -9.06 -12.63 -10.05
CA ASP A 59 -7.64 -12.32 -10.19
C ASP A 59 -7.15 -11.51 -8.98
N PHE A 60 -6.05 -11.96 -8.38
CA PHE A 60 -5.39 -11.32 -7.25
C PHE A 60 -4.07 -10.69 -7.71
N ALA A 61 -3.65 -9.63 -7.01
CA ALA A 61 -2.37 -9.01 -7.24
C ALA A 61 -1.21 -9.96 -6.85
N SER A 62 -0.13 -9.87 -7.62
CA SER A 62 1.13 -10.56 -7.32
C SER A 62 2.04 -9.67 -6.50
N ILE A 63 3.00 -10.25 -5.76
CA ILE A 63 4.04 -9.50 -5.05
C ILE A 63 5.31 -9.48 -5.92
N ALA A 64 6.03 -8.37 -5.93
CA ALA A 64 7.32 -8.29 -6.60
C ALA A 64 8.32 -9.27 -5.99
N GLU A 65 9.14 -9.93 -6.83
CA GLU A 65 10.19 -10.83 -6.38
C GLU A 65 11.27 -10.13 -5.53
N PRO A 66 12.04 -10.86 -4.72
CA PRO A 66 13.09 -10.28 -3.90
C PRO A 66 14.08 -9.44 -4.71
N GLY A 67 14.33 -8.21 -4.26
CA GLY A 67 15.28 -7.30 -4.90
C GLY A 67 14.82 -6.68 -6.22
N ALA A 68 13.57 -6.86 -6.59
CA ALA A 68 13.01 -6.35 -7.85
C ALA A 68 13.25 -4.84 -8.05
N LEU A 69 13.21 -4.05 -6.99
CA LEU A 69 13.45 -2.60 -7.04
C LEU A 69 14.93 -2.19 -6.97
N GLU A 70 15.88 -3.11 -6.73
CA GLU A 70 17.31 -2.78 -6.61
C GLU A 70 17.89 -2.06 -7.85
N PRO A 71 17.52 -2.41 -9.09
CA PRO A 71 17.99 -1.68 -10.25
C PRO A 71 17.66 -0.18 -10.22
N LEU A 72 16.57 0.22 -9.55
CA LEU A 72 16.15 1.61 -9.42
C LEU A 72 17.01 2.40 -8.42
N SER A 73 17.68 1.72 -7.47
CA SER A 73 18.54 2.35 -6.48
C SER A 73 19.82 2.91 -7.08
N ARG A 74 20.29 2.32 -8.18
CA ARG A 74 21.60 2.56 -8.76
C ARG A 74 21.64 3.61 -9.87
N ARG A 75 20.50 4.04 -10.38
CA ARG A 75 20.42 4.95 -11.53
C ARG A 75 19.80 6.28 -11.14
N ARG A 76 20.62 7.30 -10.96
CA ARG A 76 20.20 8.69 -11.11
C ARG A 76 19.65 8.84 -12.54
N GLY A 77 18.36 8.88 -12.71
CA GLY A 77 17.78 9.03 -14.05
C GLY A 77 16.63 8.08 -14.35
N GLN A 78 16.35 7.07 -13.55
CA GLN A 78 15.07 6.37 -13.57
C GLN A 78 13.96 7.18 -12.88
N LEU A 79 14.14 8.48 -12.84
CA LEU A 79 13.13 9.48 -12.52
C LEU A 79 11.90 9.42 -13.45
N GLY A 80 11.83 8.44 -14.34
CA GLY A 80 10.69 8.13 -15.18
C GLY A 80 9.80 7.01 -14.64
N SER A 81 10.27 6.26 -13.63
CA SER A 81 9.45 5.18 -13.06
C SER A 81 8.22 5.76 -12.39
N ILE A 82 7.07 5.27 -12.81
CA ILE A 82 5.75 5.68 -12.34
C ILE A 82 5.12 4.47 -11.67
N PHE A 83 4.58 4.68 -10.47
CA PHE A 83 3.80 3.71 -9.75
C PHE A 83 2.33 4.08 -9.84
N THR A 84 1.46 3.10 -9.86
CA THR A 84 0.05 3.29 -9.59
C THR A 84 -0.20 3.12 -8.11
N ILE A 85 -0.81 4.11 -7.49
CA ILE A 85 -1.24 4.05 -6.09
C ILE A 85 -2.76 3.93 -6.04
N SER A 86 -3.27 3.18 -5.09
CA SER A 86 -4.71 3.02 -4.91
C SER A 86 -5.05 3.06 -3.43
N GLY A 87 -6.12 3.76 -3.07
CA GLY A 87 -6.53 3.88 -1.69
C GLY A 87 -7.93 4.47 -1.52
N TYR A 88 -8.35 4.54 -0.28
CA TYR A 88 -9.65 5.07 0.17
C TYR A 88 -9.49 6.33 1.03
N GLY A 89 -8.30 6.89 1.03
CA GLY A 89 -7.97 8.06 1.80
C GLY A 89 -8.56 9.35 1.27
N VAL A 90 -8.15 10.45 1.89
CA VAL A 90 -8.57 11.80 1.52
C VAL A 90 -8.07 12.15 0.13
N SER A 91 -8.95 12.60 -0.75
CA SER A 91 -8.63 12.89 -2.15
C SER A 91 -8.08 14.29 -2.40
N ASP A 92 -8.41 15.25 -1.59
CA ASP A 92 -7.94 16.63 -1.72
C ASP A 92 -7.82 17.29 -0.35
N ASN A 93 -6.61 17.60 0.03
CA ASN A 93 -6.29 18.22 1.31
C ASN A 93 -5.68 19.63 1.14
N TRP A 94 -5.69 20.18 -0.08
CA TRP A 94 -5.14 21.49 -0.36
C TRP A 94 -5.99 22.32 -1.34
N PRO A 95 -6.26 23.59 -1.01
CA PRO A 95 -5.96 24.24 0.27
C PRO A 95 -6.86 23.70 1.39
N PRO A 96 -6.42 23.78 2.67
CA PRO A 96 -7.16 23.19 3.81
C PRO A 96 -8.57 23.76 4.02
N THR A 97 -8.91 24.79 3.28
CA THR A 97 -10.24 25.42 3.28
C THR A 97 -11.21 24.80 2.28
N GLN A 98 -10.72 23.92 1.40
CA GLN A 98 -11.60 23.19 0.48
C GLN A 98 -12.22 21.99 1.20
N PRO A 99 -13.49 21.68 0.88
CA PRO A 99 -14.09 20.45 1.37
C PRO A 99 -13.35 19.23 0.80
N ILE A 100 -13.23 18.19 1.60
CA ILE A 100 -12.74 16.88 1.15
C ILE A 100 -13.68 16.42 0.03
N LEU A 101 -13.14 16.29 -1.19
CA LEU A 101 -13.94 15.96 -2.37
C LEU A 101 -14.37 14.50 -2.40
N SER A 102 -13.53 13.60 -1.88
CA SER A 102 -13.92 12.22 -1.68
C SER A 102 -13.22 11.67 -0.44
N PHE A 103 -13.95 10.87 0.30
CA PHE A 103 -13.43 10.12 1.42
C PHE A 103 -14.06 8.73 1.36
N ARG A 104 -13.23 7.70 1.42
CA ARG A 104 -13.65 6.29 1.33
C ARG A 104 -14.25 5.86 -0.01
N VAL A 105 -13.98 6.61 -1.04
CA VAL A 105 -14.13 6.16 -2.42
C VAL A 105 -12.76 5.70 -2.89
N ARG A 106 -12.66 4.51 -3.45
CA ARG A 106 -11.40 4.02 -4.00
C ARG A 106 -10.99 4.89 -5.18
N LEU A 107 -9.86 5.55 -5.02
CA LEU A 107 -9.22 6.34 -6.05
C LEU A 107 -7.89 5.73 -6.45
N MET A 108 -7.43 6.11 -7.63
CA MET A 108 -6.14 5.72 -8.16
C MET A 108 -5.43 6.96 -8.71
N ALA A 109 -4.12 6.99 -8.58
CA ALA A 109 -3.29 8.02 -9.16
C ALA A 109 -1.93 7.46 -9.58
N GLU A 110 -1.31 8.11 -10.56
CA GLU A 110 0.08 7.87 -10.88
C GLU A 110 0.98 8.68 -9.96
N ALA A 111 1.98 8.02 -9.38
CA ALA A 111 3.00 8.65 -8.56
C ALA A 111 4.40 8.37 -9.10
N LYS A 112 5.22 9.40 -9.19
CA LYS A 112 6.59 9.28 -9.68
C LYS A 112 7.53 8.82 -8.59
N LEU A 113 8.44 7.90 -8.92
CA LEU A 113 9.55 7.55 -8.05
C LEU A 113 10.49 8.77 -7.87
N ASN A 114 10.74 9.13 -6.62
CA ASN A 114 11.72 10.13 -6.25
C ASN A 114 13.03 9.51 -5.77
N ASN A 115 12.97 8.51 -4.90
CA ASN A 115 14.16 7.85 -4.37
C ASN A 115 13.82 6.55 -3.63
N ILE A 116 14.78 5.62 -3.58
CA ILE A 116 14.73 4.42 -2.72
C ILE A 116 16.02 4.22 -1.91
N ASN A 117 16.98 5.13 -2.01
CA ASN A 117 18.28 4.98 -1.35
C ASN A 117 18.82 6.33 -0.85
N ASN A 118 18.05 7.02 -0.03
CA ASN A 118 18.48 8.21 0.72
C ASN A 118 18.30 7.97 2.22
N SER A 119 18.64 8.95 3.05
CA SER A 119 18.50 8.82 4.51
C SER A 119 17.08 8.57 5.05
N TRP A 120 16.06 8.73 4.20
CA TRP A 120 14.65 8.47 4.53
C TRP A 120 14.15 7.13 4.00
N THR A 121 14.86 6.57 3.08
CA THR A 121 14.48 5.30 2.44
C THR A 121 15.45 4.19 2.78
N ASP A 122 16.73 4.43 2.67
CA ASP A 122 17.84 3.50 2.95
C ASP A 122 17.61 2.07 2.47
N GLY A 123 16.98 1.94 1.30
CA GLY A 123 16.59 0.66 0.73
C GLY A 123 15.31 0.04 1.30
N PHE A 124 14.77 0.54 2.41
CA PHE A 124 13.57 -0.01 3.04
C PHE A 124 12.27 0.59 2.52
N ASN A 125 12.32 1.83 2.08
CA ASN A 125 11.13 2.55 1.65
C ASN A 125 11.25 3.05 0.21
N ILE A 126 10.11 3.15 -0.46
CA ILE A 126 9.93 3.86 -1.72
C ILE A 126 9.52 5.29 -1.40
N GLN A 127 10.26 6.27 -1.90
CA GLN A 127 9.84 7.68 -1.85
C GLN A 127 9.19 8.05 -3.16
N ILE A 128 7.92 8.42 -3.11
CA ILE A 128 7.14 8.86 -4.27
C ILE A 128 6.79 10.34 -4.17
N SER A 129 6.54 10.96 -5.33
CA SER A 129 6.03 12.32 -5.39
C SER A 129 4.55 12.32 -5.06
N SER A 130 4.13 13.23 -4.17
CA SER A 130 2.73 13.57 -3.94
C SER A 130 2.38 14.95 -4.53
N ALA A 131 3.05 15.36 -5.60
CA ALA A 131 2.77 16.62 -6.28
C ALA A 131 1.62 16.44 -7.28
N PRO A 132 0.50 17.17 -7.11
CA PRO A 132 -0.60 17.13 -8.06
C PRO A 132 -0.20 17.78 -9.39
N GLY A 133 -0.81 17.35 -10.47
CA GLY A 133 -0.62 17.88 -11.82
C GLY A 133 -0.25 16.80 -12.83
N ASN A 134 -0.61 17.02 -14.10
CA ASN A 134 -0.40 16.07 -15.19
C ASN A 134 -0.98 14.67 -14.92
N ASN A 135 -2.17 14.60 -14.34
CA ASN A 135 -2.85 13.37 -13.91
C ASN A 135 -2.10 12.58 -12.83
N ARG A 136 -1.19 13.23 -12.12
CA ARG A 136 -0.43 12.62 -11.02
C ARG A 136 -1.01 13.02 -9.68
N GLY A 137 -0.82 12.15 -8.73
CA GLY A 137 -1.21 12.36 -7.36
C GLY A 137 -0.19 11.78 -6.39
N GLY A 138 -0.63 11.54 -5.18
CA GLY A 138 0.18 10.95 -4.13
C GLY A 138 -0.71 10.32 -3.08
N ILE A 139 -0.10 9.81 -2.05
CA ILE A 139 -0.78 9.23 -0.89
C ILE A 139 -1.22 10.30 0.07
N CYS A 140 -2.32 10.06 0.78
CA CYS A 140 -2.83 10.94 1.82
C CYS A 140 -3.32 10.15 3.04
N SER A 141 -3.86 10.85 4.03
CA SER A 141 -4.42 10.25 5.24
C SER A 141 -5.56 9.29 4.88
N GLY A 142 -5.46 8.05 5.36
CA GLY A 142 -6.42 6.98 5.06
C GLY A 142 -6.02 6.06 3.90
N ASP A 143 -4.92 6.35 3.18
CA ASP A 143 -4.35 5.44 2.18
C ASP A 143 -3.39 4.41 2.80
N SER A 144 -3.05 4.53 4.07
CA SER A 144 -2.16 3.62 4.80
C SER A 144 -2.60 2.16 4.65
N GLY A 145 -1.64 1.27 4.36
CA GLY A 145 -1.88 -0.15 4.07
C GLY A 145 -2.31 -0.42 2.62
N GLY A 146 -2.62 0.61 1.83
CA GLY A 146 -2.95 0.45 0.42
C GLY A 146 -1.73 0.08 -0.44
N PRO A 147 -1.96 -0.51 -1.63
CA PRO A 147 -0.88 -0.99 -2.49
C PRO A 147 -0.22 0.14 -3.27
N ILE A 148 1.09 0.01 -3.45
CA ILE A 148 1.84 0.66 -4.51
C ILE A 148 2.09 -0.40 -5.59
N LEU A 149 1.56 -0.17 -6.79
CA LEU A 149 1.67 -1.09 -7.91
C LEU A 149 2.76 -0.64 -8.89
N TRP A 150 3.39 -1.62 -9.53
CA TRP A 150 4.38 -1.36 -10.57
C TRP A 150 3.70 -0.93 -11.86
N HIS A 151 3.88 0.32 -12.27
CA HIS A 151 3.23 0.87 -13.46
C HIS A 151 1.69 0.63 -13.46
N GLU A 152 1.14 0.25 -14.58
CA GLU A 152 -0.26 -0.15 -14.78
C GLU A 152 -0.46 -1.67 -14.65
N THR A 153 0.33 -2.31 -13.79
CA THR A 153 0.21 -3.76 -13.53
C THR A 153 -0.49 -4.01 -12.19
N ASP A 154 -0.75 -5.26 -11.89
CA ASP A 154 -1.24 -5.75 -10.60
C ASP A 154 -0.11 -6.25 -9.68
N ILE A 155 1.15 -5.86 -9.96
CA ILE A 155 2.31 -6.25 -9.15
C ILE A 155 2.51 -5.24 -8.00
N ILE A 156 2.35 -5.70 -6.78
CA ILE A 156 2.58 -4.91 -5.57
C ILE A 156 4.08 -4.81 -5.31
N VAL A 157 4.59 -3.58 -5.24
CA VAL A 157 5.99 -3.27 -4.93
C VAL A 157 6.17 -2.61 -3.57
N GLY A 158 5.09 -2.13 -2.96
CA GLY A 158 5.14 -1.46 -1.66
C GLY A 158 3.78 -1.33 -1.00
N ILE A 159 3.80 -1.05 0.30
CA ILE A 159 2.65 -0.79 1.14
C ILE A 159 2.71 0.67 1.57
N THR A 160 1.66 1.43 1.32
CA THR A 160 1.56 2.84 1.72
C THR A 160 1.73 3.00 3.22
N SER A 161 2.65 3.84 3.64
CA SER A 161 3.05 3.99 5.05
C SER A 161 2.83 5.42 5.56
N PHE A 162 3.63 6.40 5.15
CA PHE A 162 3.56 7.74 5.72
C PHE A 162 3.85 8.85 4.71
N GLY A 163 3.42 10.07 5.07
CA GLY A 163 3.78 11.31 4.42
C GLY A 163 4.44 12.29 5.40
N LYS A 164 5.23 13.23 4.90
CA LYS A 164 5.90 14.23 5.76
C LYS A 164 5.04 15.43 6.10
N ARG A 165 3.95 15.63 5.38
CA ARG A 165 3.10 16.82 5.51
C ARG A 165 1.65 16.43 5.66
N GLU A 166 0.98 17.04 6.59
CA GLU A 166 -0.46 16.84 6.83
C GLU A 166 -1.31 17.19 5.60
N GLN A 167 -0.81 18.09 4.74
CA GLN A 167 -1.49 18.49 3.50
C GLN A 167 -1.26 17.50 2.35
N CYS A 168 -0.61 16.36 2.59
CA CYS A 168 -0.31 15.34 1.60
C CYS A 168 0.50 15.82 0.38
N LEU A 169 1.19 16.96 0.54
CA LEU A 169 2.05 17.52 -0.51
C LEU A 169 3.51 17.09 -0.35
N GLY A 170 4.22 17.04 -1.46
CA GLY A 170 5.66 16.80 -1.50
C GLY A 170 6.01 15.34 -1.71
N ASN A 171 6.29 14.59 -0.64
CA ASN A 171 6.70 13.19 -0.75
C ASN A 171 5.86 12.28 0.14
N GLY A 172 5.43 11.17 -0.44
CA GLY A 172 4.90 10.02 0.26
C GLY A 172 5.94 8.90 0.35
N TYR A 173 5.74 8.00 1.30
CA TYR A 173 6.62 6.86 1.55
C TYR A 173 5.80 5.59 1.65
N ALA A 174 6.33 4.52 1.07
CA ALA A 174 5.77 3.19 1.16
C ALA A 174 6.85 2.20 1.58
N TYR A 175 6.52 1.23 2.43
CA TYR A 175 7.43 0.16 2.80
C TYR A 175 7.56 -0.82 1.64
N ARG A 176 8.79 -1.17 1.25
CA ARG A 176 9.06 -2.07 0.12
C ARG A 176 8.65 -3.50 0.45
N VAL A 177 7.97 -4.17 -0.46
CA VAL A 177 7.58 -5.58 -0.28
C VAL A 177 8.58 -6.57 -0.89
N ASP A 178 9.49 -6.11 -1.75
CA ASP A 178 10.51 -6.93 -2.40
C ASP A 178 11.74 -7.20 -1.51
N GLN A 179 11.60 -7.10 -0.20
CA GLN A 179 12.64 -7.46 0.77
C GLN A 179 12.52 -8.93 1.13
N GLN A 180 13.64 -9.67 1.07
CA GLN A 180 13.66 -11.12 1.29
C GLN A 180 13.07 -11.51 2.65
N ASP A 181 13.46 -10.80 3.71
CA ASP A 181 13.00 -11.09 5.07
C ASP A 181 11.50 -10.85 5.28
N LEU A 182 10.94 -9.85 4.60
CA LEU A 182 9.49 -9.61 4.61
C LEU A 182 8.77 -10.72 3.84
N LEU A 183 9.27 -11.11 2.68
CA LEU A 183 8.68 -12.19 1.87
C LEU A 183 8.73 -13.51 2.62
N ASP A 184 9.85 -13.85 3.26
CA ASP A 184 9.98 -15.04 4.08
C ASP A 184 8.97 -15.05 5.23
N TRP A 185 8.73 -13.90 5.86
CA TRP A 185 7.73 -13.75 6.91
C TRP A 185 6.30 -13.93 6.38
N ILE A 186 5.98 -13.34 5.22
CA ILE A 186 4.67 -13.51 4.57
C ILE A 186 4.42 -14.98 4.24
N LEU A 187 5.38 -15.63 3.60
CA LEU A 187 5.29 -17.05 3.24
C LEU A 187 5.17 -17.96 4.47
N GLY A 188 5.90 -17.62 5.55
CA GLY A 188 5.81 -18.34 6.80
C GLY A 188 4.42 -18.29 7.43
N ILE A 189 3.74 -17.15 7.36
CA ILE A 189 2.36 -17.03 7.84
C ILE A 189 1.40 -17.76 6.89
N ALA A 190 1.53 -17.55 5.59
CA ALA A 190 0.69 -18.21 4.59
C ALA A 190 0.69 -19.73 4.76
N ALA A 191 1.86 -20.35 4.96
CA ALA A 191 2.01 -21.77 5.19
C ALA A 191 1.33 -22.27 6.47
N THR A 192 1.07 -21.40 7.45
CA THR A 192 0.32 -21.78 8.67
C THR A 192 -1.19 -21.77 8.47
N VAL A 193 -1.67 -21.06 7.45
CA VAL A 193 -3.09 -20.90 7.16
C VAL A 193 -3.57 -21.92 6.17
N ASP A 194 -2.83 -22.12 5.09
CA ASP A 194 -3.13 -23.06 4.01
C ASP A 194 -1.81 -23.48 3.37
N GLU A 195 -1.47 -24.78 3.48
CA GLU A 195 -0.24 -25.32 2.90
C GLU A 195 -0.22 -25.25 1.35
N ASP A 196 -1.40 -25.19 0.74
CA ASP A 196 -1.55 -25.12 -0.73
C ASP A 196 -1.67 -23.67 -1.24
N GLN A 197 -1.62 -22.67 -0.34
CA GLN A 197 -1.75 -21.27 -0.73
C GLN A 197 -0.52 -20.78 -1.49
N LEU A 198 -0.71 -20.49 -2.77
CA LEU A 198 0.31 -19.97 -3.65
C LEU A 198 0.31 -18.44 -3.62
N ILE A 199 1.33 -17.87 -2.98
CA ILE A 199 1.64 -16.44 -3.12
C ILE A 199 2.56 -16.30 -4.34
N GLN A 200 2.09 -15.58 -5.37
CA GLN A 200 2.86 -15.37 -6.58
C GLN A 200 3.85 -14.22 -6.38
N HIS A 201 5.13 -14.50 -6.64
CA HIS A 201 6.16 -13.48 -6.78
C HIS A 201 6.57 -13.41 -8.25
N VAL A 202 6.69 -12.20 -8.76
CA VAL A 202 6.97 -11.98 -10.17
C VAL A 202 8.04 -10.91 -10.37
N PRO A 203 8.89 -11.03 -11.41
CA PRO A 203 9.83 -9.98 -11.78
C PRO A 203 9.07 -8.75 -12.26
N ILE A 204 9.66 -7.58 -12.05
CA ILE A 204 9.12 -6.30 -12.57
C ILE A 204 9.85 -5.83 -13.83
N PHE A 205 10.97 -6.44 -14.16
CA PHE A 205 11.72 -6.22 -15.39
C PHE A 205 11.85 -7.54 -16.14
N GLU A 206 11.70 -7.48 -17.46
CA GLU A 206 12.02 -8.58 -18.38
C GLU A 206 13.54 -8.68 -18.63
#